data_d20c317926718f41f06411a043f42e93
#
_entry.id   d20c317926718f41f06411a043f42e93
#
_cell.length_a   1.000
_cell.length_b   1.000
_cell.length_c   1.000
_cell.angle_alpha   90.00
_cell.angle_beta   90.00
_cell.angle_gamma   90.00
#
_symmetry.space_group_name_H-M   'P 1'
#
loop_
_entity.id
_entity.type
_entity.pdbx_description
1 polymer ?
#
loop_
_entity_poly.entity_id
_entity_poly.type
_entity_poly.pdbx_seq_one_letter_code
_entity_poly.pdbx_strand_id
1 'polypeptide(L)'
;MFRVTPVRQLPRPGETGIVRSVRWRRTIAVFTVVLGCLQLSSAQAPASGPARASGGTDEPITAISSPPTIDPLKVNLGERLFDDPRLSHDNSRSCSSCHDLSTNGASPRRHDIGPDGSELPLNTLTVFNAALSFRFGWEGKYRTAESDIKSSLGNPKIMASSPSEVAEKLGADSEMRNKFLAAYGRSPDAYNIIDAIASFQRTLVTPGSRFDRWLAGDATALSTDELDGYDLFKSLGCGSCHQGVNIGGNLFQRHGIFHPLASPDPAILRVPSLRNVATTPPYFHDGSAPTLDDAVRKMGKAQLNTMLTDPQVKAIVAFLHSLTGNYRGKPVGAAP
;
A
#
# COMPACT_ATOMS: atom_id res chain seq x y z
N MET A 1 34.62 23.04 -34.35
CA MET A 1 35.39 24.13 -33.70
C MET A 1 34.47 24.83 -32.72
N PHE A 2 34.43 24.42 -31.47
CA PHE A 2 33.67 25.10 -30.41
C PHE A 2 34.64 25.64 -29.38
N ARG A 3 34.59 26.97 -29.17
CA ARG A 3 35.42 27.68 -28.20
C ARG A 3 34.91 27.45 -26.78
N VAL A 4 35.80 27.01 -25.89
CA VAL A 4 35.59 26.90 -24.46
C VAL A 4 36.00 28.23 -23.81
N THR A 5 35.11 28.85 -23.06
CA THR A 5 35.35 30.04 -22.25
C THR A 5 35.80 29.66 -20.84
N PRO A 6 36.80 30.30 -20.23
CA PRO A 6 37.32 29.91 -18.92
C PRO A 6 36.47 30.43 -17.77
N VAL A 7 36.37 29.58 -16.73
CA VAL A 7 35.68 29.82 -15.46
C VAL A 7 36.49 30.79 -14.60
N ARG A 8 35.83 31.84 -14.09
CA ARG A 8 36.39 32.81 -13.13
C ARG A 8 36.53 32.16 -11.75
N GLN A 9 37.76 32.26 -11.18
CA GLN A 9 38.05 31.91 -9.79
C GLN A 9 37.52 32.98 -8.84
N LEU A 10 36.92 32.53 -7.72
CA LEU A 10 36.50 33.37 -6.55
C LEU A 10 37.68 33.52 -5.57
N PRO A 11 37.82 34.67 -4.87
CA PRO A 11 38.91 34.93 -3.94
C PRO A 11 38.71 34.25 -2.57
N ARG A 12 39.82 33.93 -1.93
CA ARG A 12 39.95 33.35 -0.59
C ARG A 12 39.71 34.42 0.51
N PRO A 13 39.14 34.07 1.67
CA PRO A 13 39.03 35.00 2.81
C PRO A 13 40.31 34.96 3.67
N GLY A 14 40.78 36.09 3.99
CA GLY A 14 41.79 36.37 5.03
C GLY A 14 41.62 37.79 5.52
N GLU A 15 41.45 37.93 6.81
CA GLU A 15 42.04 38.92 7.69
C GLU A 15 41.13 39.37 8.84
N THR A 16 41.67 39.19 9.96
CA THR A 16 41.45 39.55 11.35
C THR A 16 40.81 40.91 11.62
N GLY A 17 39.76 40.93 12.43
CA GLY A 17 39.19 42.11 13.08
C GLY A 17 39.00 41.88 14.59
N ILE A 18 39.71 42.70 15.37
CA ILE A 18 39.75 42.71 16.82
C ILE A 18 38.41 43.18 17.40
N VAL A 19 37.77 42.37 18.25
CA VAL A 19 36.57 42.78 18.99
C VAL A 19 36.93 43.16 20.44
N ARG A 20 36.69 44.42 20.79
CA ARG A 20 36.86 44.99 22.13
C ARG A 20 35.79 44.41 23.09
N SER A 21 36.26 43.91 24.25
CA SER A 21 35.45 43.48 25.37
C SER A 21 34.90 44.66 26.18
N VAL A 22 33.60 44.73 26.33
CA VAL A 22 32.94 45.65 27.27
C VAL A 22 32.61 44.87 28.55
N ARG A 23 33.28 45.26 29.67
CA ARG A 23 32.99 44.71 30.99
C ARG A 23 31.80 45.46 31.61
N TRP A 24 30.73 44.75 31.93
CA TRP A 24 29.65 45.24 32.79
C TRP A 24 29.88 44.78 34.24
N ARG A 25 29.98 45.75 35.18
CA ARG A 25 30.05 45.48 36.60
C ARG A 25 28.68 45.12 37.17
N ARG A 26 28.64 44.02 37.91
CA ARG A 26 27.48 43.58 38.68
C ARG A 26 27.45 44.32 40.02
N THR A 27 26.32 44.95 40.33
CA THR A 27 26.00 45.45 41.71
C THR A 27 24.96 44.47 42.27
N ILE A 28 25.30 43.78 43.35
CA ILE A 28 24.42 42.85 44.07
C ILE A 28 23.69 43.66 45.13
N ALA A 29 22.38 43.71 45.13
CA ALA A 29 21.55 44.11 46.23
C ALA A 29 20.86 42.95 46.86
N VAL A 30 21.18 42.59 48.07
CA VAL A 30 20.54 41.52 48.84
C VAL A 30 19.32 42.14 49.55
N PHE A 31 18.13 41.61 49.25
CA PHE A 31 16.93 41.82 50.05
C PHE A 31 16.39 40.41 50.48
N THR A 32 16.53 40.19 51.81
CA THR A 32 15.96 38.99 52.42
C THR A 32 14.53 39.32 52.84
N VAL A 33 13.55 38.73 52.25
CA VAL A 33 12.18 38.71 52.78
C VAL A 33 11.75 37.25 52.96
N VAL A 34 11.63 36.86 54.20
CA VAL A 34 11.03 35.55 54.59
C VAL A 34 9.53 35.75 54.62
N LEU A 35 8.79 35.12 53.71
CA LEU A 35 7.35 34.93 53.81
C LEU A 35 7.04 33.44 53.57
N GLY A 36 6.56 32.78 54.61
CA GLY A 36 6.09 31.43 54.54
C GLY A 36 4.82 31.38 53.69
N CYS A 37 4.85 30.58 52.60
CA CYS A 37 3.66 30.21 51.87
C CYS A 37 3.37 28.72 52.04
N LEU A 38 2.21 28.41 52.60
CA LEU A 38 1.61 27.09 52.54
C LEU A 38 1.49 26.66 51.06
N GLN A 39 2.17 25.60 50.68
CA GLN A 39 1.98 24.99 49.39
C GLN A 39 0.72 24.13 49.42
N LEU A 40 -0.36 24.65 48.85
CA LEU A 40 -1.48 23.86 48.37
C LEU A 40 -1.00 23.21 47.06
N SER A 41 -0.67 21.90 47.11
CA SER A 41 -0.41 21.12 45.94
C SER A 41 -1.72 20.92 45.15
N SER A 42 -1.97 21.81 44.18
CA SER A 42 -2.96 21.54 43.14
C SER A 42 -2.37 20.50 42.19
N ALA A 43 -2.90 19.26 42.23
CA ALA A 43 -2.64 18.27 41.20
C ALA A 43 -3.17 18.82 39.86
N GLN A 44 -2.26 19.35 39.04
CA GLN A 44 -2.57 19.69 37.66
C GLN A 44 -2.86 18.37 36.90
N ALA A 45 -4.09 18.22 36.44
CA ALA A 45 -4.41 17.22 35.42
C ALA A 45 -3.46 17.42 34.23
N PRO A 46 -3.00 16.34 33.56
CA PRO A 46 -2.18 16.48 32.38
C PRO A 46 -2.95 17.33 31.36
N ALA A 47 -2.32 18.45 30.94
CA ALA A 47 -2.85 19.28 29.88
C ALA A 47 -3.03 18.39 28.64
N SER A 48 -4.26 18.19 28.23
CA SER A 48 -4.57 17.62 26.92
C SER A 48 -3.89 18.56 25.91
N GLY A 49 -2.85 18.04 25.22
CA GLY A 49 -2.23 18.76 24.12
C GLY A 49 -3.30 19.17 23.10
N PRO A 50 -3.05 20.20 22.29
CA PRO A 50 -4.00 20.63 21.27
C PRO A 50 -4.41 19.41 20.44
N ALA A 51 -5.73 19.20 20.28
CA ALA A 51 -6.26 18.13 19.44
C ALA A 51 -5.60 18.28 18.05
N ARG A 52 -4.86 17.26 17.60
CA ARG A 52 -4.30 17.26 16.25
C ARG A 52 -5.45 17.39 15.27
N ALA A 53 -5.34 18.33 14.35
CA ALA A 53 -6.35 18.54 13.33
C ALA A 53 -6.59 17.24 12.55
N SER A 54 -7.85 16.94 12.24
CA SER A 54 -8.22 15.89 11.30
C SER A 54 -7.58 16.17 9.94
N GLY A 55 -7.28 15.10 9.18
CA GLY A 55 -6.66 15.20 7.86
C GLY A 55 -7.38 16.22 6.97
N GLY A 56 -6.62 17.18 6.47
CA GLY A 56 -7.12 18.22 5.56
C GLY A 56 -6.89 17.85 4.09
N THR A 57 -7.28 18.75 3.19
CA THR A 57 -7.10 18.61 1.72
C THR A 57 -5.63 18.58 1.27
N ASP A 58 -4.68 18.89 2.17
CA ASP A 58 -3.24 18.98 1.87
C ASP A 58 -2.47 17.68 2.16
N GLU A 59 -3.16 16.61 2.55
CA GLU A 59 -2.51 15.33 2.79
C GLU A 59 -2.11 14.65 1.46
N PRO A 60 -0.91 14.02 1.38
CA PRO A 60 -0.45 13.34 0.17
C PRO A 60 -1.22 12.05 -0.12
N ILE A 61 -2.12 11.66 0.77
CA ILE A 61 -2.94 10.45 0.70
C ILE A 61 -4.41 10.86 0.67
N THR A 62 -5.20 10.19 -0.16
CA THR A 62 -6.65 10.40 -0.24
C THR A 62 -7.41 9.16 0.20
N ALA A 63 -8.59 9.35 0.79
CA ALA A 63 -9.46 8.24 1.22
C ALA A 63 -9.95 7.42 0.01
N ILE A 64 -10.19 6.12 0.24
CA ILE A 64 -10.82 5.27 -0.76
C ILE A 64 -12.31 5.61 -0.82
N SER A 65 -12.79 5.91 -2.02
CA SER A 65 -14.21 6.10 -2.30
C SER A 65 -14.97 4.76 -2.31
N SER A 66 -16.29 4.82 -2.21
CA SER A 66 -17.15 3.66 -2.43
C SER A 66 -16.89 3.01 -3.80
N PRO A 67 -17.15 1.70 -3.95
CA PRO A 67 -17.02 1.01 -5.23
C PRO A 67 -17.77 1.73 -6.35
N PRO A 68 -17.27 1.70 -7.58
CA PRO A 68 -18.00 2.26 -8.72
C PRO A 68 -19.30 1.48 -8.97
N THR A 69 -20.33 2.19 -9.47
CA THR A 69 -21.55 1.53 -9.92
C THR A 69 -21.29 0.80 -11.23
N ILE A 70 -21.41 -0.52 -11.22
CA ILE A 70 -21.21 -1.41 -12.36
C ILE A 70 -22.47 -2.27 -12.50
N ASP A 71 -22.78 -2.72 -13.71
CA ASP A 71 -23.90 -3.62 -13.96
C ASP A 71 -23.81 -4.86 -13.02
N PRO A 72 -24.80 -5.06 -12.14
CA PRO A 72 -24.77 -6.14 -11.16
C PRO A 72 -24.76 -7.54 -11.80
N LEU A 73 -25.32 -7.71 -12.99
CA LEU A 73 -25.28 -8.99 -13.70
C LEU A 73 -23.86 -9.35 -14.12
N LYS A 74 -23.09 -8.35 -14.59
CA LYS A 74 -21.67 -8.54 -14.92
C LYS A 74 -20.82 -8.80 -13.68
N VAL A 75 -21.06 -8.06 -12.59
CA VAL A 75 -20.34 -8.23 -11.31
C VAL A 75 -20.58 -9.62 -10.74
N ASN A 76 -21.84 -10.06 -10.66
CA ASN A 76 -22.18 -11.37 -10.13
C ASN A 76 -21.63 -12.51 -10.98
N LEU A 77 -21.64 -12.35 -12.31
CA LEU A 77 -21.02 -13.31 -13.22
C LEU A 77 -19.50 -13.33 -13.03
N GLY A 78 -18.86 -12.17 -12.91
CA GLY A 78 -17.42 -12.07 -12.66
C GLY A 78 -17.00 -12.69 -11.33
N GLU A 79 -17.78 -12.49 -10.27
CA GLU A 79 -17.58 -13.16 -8.97
C GLU A 79 -17.64 -14.68 -9.12
N ARG A 80 -18.67 -15.20 -9.81
CA ARG A 80 -18.79 -16.63 -10.06
C ARG A 80 -17.60 -17.18 -10.86
N LEU A 81 -17.12 -16.43 -11.86
CA LEU A 81 -15.95 -16.81 -12.66
C LEU A 81 -14.66 -16.77 -11.84
N PHE A 82 -14.52 -15.82 -10.90
CA PHE A 82 -13.34 -15.69 -10.05
C PHE A 82 -13.07 -16.97 -9.24
N ASP A 83 -14.11 -17.69 -8.88
CA ASP A 83 -14.05 -18.98 -8.16
C ASP A 83 -14.11 -20.21 -9.07
N ASP A 84 -14.22 -20.02 -10.40
CA ASP A 84 -14.47 -21.15 -11.32
C ASP A 84 -13.15 -21.83 -11.74
N PRO A 85 -12.93 -23.10 -11.39
CA PRO A 85 -11.70 -23.79 -11.75
C PRO A 85 -11.54 -24.05 -13.26
N ARG A 86 -12.63 -23.95 -14.06
CA ARG A 86 -12.58 -24.06 -15.52
C ARG A 86 -11.78 -22.95 -16.19
N LEU A 87 -11.38 -21.91 -15.43
CA LEU A 87 -10.45 -20.89 -15.91
C LEU A 87 -9.04 -21.44 -16.15
N SER A 88 -8.63 -22.54 -15.47
CA SER A 88 -7.36 -23.21 -15.76
C SER A 88 -7.52 -24.33 -16.78
N HIS A 89 -6.44 -24.68 -17.48
CA HIS A 89 -6.44 -25.70 -18.51
C HIS A 89 -6.95 -27.06 -18.00
N ASP A 90 -6.44 -27.49 -16.86
CA ASP A 90 -6.74 -28.76 -16.20
C ASP A 90 -7.93 -28.72 -15.23
N ASN A 91 -8.64 -27.61 -15.14
CA ASN A 91 -9.73 -27.34 -14.20
C ASN A 91 -9.32 -27.50 -12.71
N SER A 92 -8.06 -27.34 -12.37
CA SER A 92 -7.54 -27.54 -11.00
C SER A 92 -7.55 -26.27 -10.14
N ARG A 93 -7.64 -25.09 -10.74
CA ARG A 93 -7.49 -23.81 -10.05
C ARG A 93 -8.31 -22.69 -10.63
N SER A 94 -8.66 -21.75 -9.75
CA SER A 94 -9.36 -20.51 -10.07
C SER A 94 -8.52 -19.29 -9.59
N CYS A 95 -9.01 -18.07 -9.77
CA CYS A 95 -8.34 -16.88 -9.22
C CYS A 95 -8.29 -16.94 -7.69
N SER A 96 -9.35 -17.40 -7.04
CA SER A 96 -9.42 -17.56 -5.58
C SER A 96 -8.44 -18.60 -5.01
N SER A 97 -7.87 -19.48 -5.84
CA SER A 97 -6.83 -20.41 -5.38
C SER A 97 -5.57 -19.71 -4.85
N CYS A 98 -5.29 -18.49 -5.34
CA CYS A 98 -4.17 -17.65 -4.91
C CYS A 98 -4.62 -16.32 -4.30
N HIS A 99 -5.84 -15.87 -4.60
CA HIS A 99 -6.41 -14.59 -4.15
C HIS A 99 -7.65 -14.84 -3.27
N ASP A 100 -7.43 -15.32 -2.05
CA ASP A 100 -8.53 -15.65 -1.12
C ASP A 100 -9.22 -14.39 -0.59
N LEU A 101 -10.42 -14.11 -1.09
CA LEU A 101 -11.24 -12.96 -0.69
C LEU A 101 -11.85 -13.10 0.71
N SER A 102 -11.88 -14.30 1.29
CA SER A 102 -12.33 -14.51 2.67
C SER A 102 -11.32 -14.00 3.69
N THR A 103 -10.08 -13.79 3.28
CA THR A 103 -8.99 -13.27 4.10
C THR A 103 -8.52 -11.89 3.60
N ASN A 104 -7.45 -11.84 2.83
CA ASN A 104 -6.78 -10.60 2.45
C ASN A 104 -6.63 -10.42 0.93
N GLY A 105 -7.21 -11.29 0.12
CA GLY A 105 -7.13 -11.25 -1.34
C GLY A 105 -5.74 -11.57 -1.91
N ALA A 106 -4.84 -12.12 -1.08
CA ALA A 106 -3.50 -12.56 -1.44
C ALA A 106 -3.26 -13.99 -0.93
N SER A 107 -2.12 -14.57 -1.28
CA SER A 107 -1.67 -15.85 -0.75
C SER A 107 -0.84 -15.68 0.52
N PRO A 108 -0.98 -16.56 1.53
CA PRO A 108 -0.10 -16.57 2.70
C PRO A 108 1.27 -17.20 2.40
N ARG A 109 1.46 -17.76 1.21
CA ARG A 109 2.71 -18.39 0.80
C ARG A 109 3.72 -17.35 0.36
N ARG A 110 4.98 -17.64 0.57
CA ARG A 110 6.08 -16.85 0.01
C ARG A 110 5.99 -16.82 -1.52
N HIS A 111 5.86 -17.98 -2.11
CA HIS A 111 5.60 -18.16 -3.55
C HIS A 111 4.49 -19.20 -3.72
N ASP A 112 3.56 -18.94 -4.60
CA ASP A 112 2.56 -19.92 -4.98
C ASP A 112 3.15 -20.95 -5.94
N ILE A 113 2.46 -22.10 -6.07
CA ILE A 113 2.91 -23.22 -6.88
C ILE A 113 2.13 -23.23 -8.19
N GLY A 114 2.83 -23.30 -9.31
CA GLY A 114 2.26 -23.40 -10.64
C GLY A 114 1.62 -24.78 -10.93
N PRO A 115 0.92 -24.95 -12.06
CA PRO A 115 0.33 -26.23 -12.46
C PRO A 115 1.37 -27.33 -12.70
N ASP A 116 2.61 -26.94 -13.03
CA ASP A 116 3.75 -27.84 -13.23
C ASP A 116 4.47 -28.22 -11.92
N GLY A 117 3.98 -27.76 -10.77
CA GLY A 117 4.61 -27.96 -9.46
C GLY A 117 5.77 -27.02 -9.16
N SER A 118 6.14 -26.10 -10.06
CA SER A 118 7.19 -25.11 -9.83
C SER A 118 6.70 -23.93 -9.01
N GLU A 119 7.57 -23.31 -8.22
CA GLU A 119 7.27 -22.06 -7.53
C GLU A 119 7.14 -20.89 -8.52
N LEU A 120 6.17 -20.00 -8.28
CA LEU A 120 6.10 -18.73 -8.98
C LEU A 120 7.26 -17.83 -8.56
N PRO A 121 7.77 -17.01 -9.49
CA PRO A 121 8.97 -16.20 -9.22
C PRO A 121 8.72 -15.04 -8.23
N LEU A 122 7.47 -14.63 -8.06
CA LEU A 122 7.08 -13.47 -7.27
C LEU A 122 5.95 -13.81 -6.30
N ASN A 123 5.94 -13.15 -5.16
CA ASN A 123 4.86 -13.21 -4.18
C ASN A 123 3.53 -12.73 -4.79
N THR A 124 2.42 -13.33 -4.39
CA THR A 124 1.09 -13.00 -4.89
C THR A 124 0.57 -11.70 -4.25
N LEU A 125 0.39 -10.67 -5.06
CA LEU A 125 -0.22 -9.40 -4.64
C LEU A 125 -1.69 -9.59 -4.29
N THR A 126 -2.19 -8.81 -3.32
CA THR A 126 -3.62 -8.73 -3.07
C THR A 126 -4.38 -8.15 -4.28
N VAL A 127 -5.56 -8.70 -4.55
CA VAL A 127 -6.50 -8.14 -5.54
C VAL A 127 -7.34 -6.99 -4.97
N PHE A 128 -7.39 -6.84 -3.64
CA PHE A 128 -8.07 -5.70 -3.04
C PHE A 128 -7.38 -4.39 -3.43
N ASN A 129 -8.19 -3.41 -3.82
CA ASN A 129 -7.75 -2.09 -4.29
C ASN A 129 -6.84 -2.11 -5.54
N ALA A 130 -6.66 -3.26 -6.20
CA ALA A 130 -5.83 -3.34 -7.39
C ALA A 130 -6.31 -2.40 -8.51
N ALA A 131 -7.63 -2.23 -8.66
CA ALA A 131 -8.24 -1.33 -9.63
C ALA A 131 -7.93 0.16 -9.42
N LEU A 132 -7.43 0.56 -8.24
CA LEU A 132 -7.00 1.93 -7.93
C LEU A 132 -5.56 2.21 -8.36
N SER A 133 -4.82 1.21 -8.84
CA SER A 133 -3.46 1.35 -9.35
C SER A 133 -3.47 1.71 -10.83
N PHE A 134 -2.52 2.53 -11.27
CA PHE A 134 -2.41 2.90 -12.69
C PHE A 134 -1.83 1.79 -13.58
N ARG A 135 -1.29 0.74 -12.97
CA ARG A 135 -0.69 -0.46 -13.60
C ARG A 135 -0.89 -1.68 -12.71
N PHE A 136 -0.86 -2.87 -13.32
CA PHE A 136 -1.05 -4.15 -12.65
C PHE A 136 0.23 -4.99 -12.66
N GLY A 137 0.33 -5.91 -11.70
CA GLY A 137 1.50 -6.74 -11.45
C GLY A 137 2.65 -5.99 -10.75
N TRP A 138 3.64 -6.72 -10.25
CA TRP A 138 4.82 -6.16 -9.59
C TRP A 138 5.62 -5.23 -10.49
N GLU A 139 5.84 -5.64 -11.74
CA GLU A 139 6.58 -4.87 -12.74
C GLU A 139 5.71 -3.86 -13.50
N GLY A 140 4.41 -3.75 -13.16
CA GLY A 140 3.49 -2.84 -13.83
C GLY A 140 3.36 -3.07 -15.33
N LYS A 141 3.50 -4.31 -15.78
CA LYS A 141 3.48 -4.68 -17.21
C LYS A 141 2.15 -4.35 -17.88
N TYR A 142 1.03 -4.45 -17.14
CA TYR A 142 -0.31 -4.33 -17.70
C TYR A 142 -0.93 -2.98 -17.37
N ARG A 143 -1.61 -2.39 -18.34
CA ARG A 143 -2.28 -1.09 -18.20
C ARG A 143 -3.70 -1.19 -17.69
N THR A 144 -4.35 -2.33 -17.92
CA THR A 144 -5.76 -2.55 -17.57
C THR A 144 -5.91 -3.90 -16.89
N ALA A 145 -6.96 -4.06 -16.08
CA ALA A 145 -7.32 -5.32 -15.47
C ALA A 145 -7.55 -6.42 -16.52
N GLU A 146 -8.17 -6.06 -17.65
CA GLU A 146 -8.43 -6.99 -18.75
C GLU A 146 -7.13 -7.56 -19.34
N SER A 147 -6.11 -6.73 -19.50
CA SER A 147 -4.81 -7.18 -20.03
C SER A 147 -4.06 -8.09 -19.04
N ASP A 148 -4.20 -7.83 -17.75
CA ASP A 148 -3.62 -8.63 -16.67
C ASP A 148 -4.32 -9.98 -16.55
N ILE A 149 -5.66 -10.00 -16.53
CA ILE A 149 -6.48 -11.21 -16.52
C ILE A 149 -6.17 -12.09 -17.74
N LYS A 150 -6.15 -11.49 -18.94
CA LYS A 150 -5.81 -12.22 -20.18
C LYS A 150 -4.44 -12.87 -20.09
N SER A 151 -3.46 -12.14 -19.56
CA SER A 151 -2.11 -12.66 -19.36
C SER A 151 -2.06 -13.79 -18.35
N SER A 152 -2.78 -13.67 -17.23
CA SER A 152 -2.86 -14.70 -16.19
C SER A 152 -3.49 -15.98 -16.71
N LEU A 153 -4.55 -15.89 -17.53
CA LEU A 153 -5.17 -17.04 -18.19
C LEU A 153 -4.19 -17.76 -19.13
N GLY A 154 -3.43 -16.99 -19.94
CA GLY A 154 -2.48 -17.55 -20.92
C GLY A 154 -1.13 -17.96 -20.34
N ASN A 155 -0.83 -17.65 -19.09
CA ASN A 155 0.47 -17.95 -18.49
C ASN A 155 0.56 -19.44 -18.13
N PRO A 156 1.50 -20.21 -18.71
CA PRO A 156 1.66 -21.65 -18.44
C PRO A 156 1.98 -21.96 -16.98
N LYS A 157 2.53 -20.99 -16.22
CA LYS A 157 2.81 -21.12 -14.78
C LYS A 157 1.64 -20.71 -13.87
N ILE A 158 0.55 -20.16 -14.41
CA ILE A 158 -0.61 -19.70 -13.62
C ILE A 158 -1.84 -20.52 -13.97
N MET A 159 -2.49 -20.25 -15.10
CA MET A 159 -3.72 -20.96 -15.53
C MET A 159 -3.49 -21.90 -16.70
N ALA A 160 -2.42 -21.72 -17.46
CA ALA A 160 -2.04 -22.53 -18.63
C ALA A 160 -3.17 -22.70 -19.67
N SER A 161 -4.13 -21.76 -19.74
CA SER A 161 -5.35 -21.82 -20.55
C SER A 161 -5.40 -20.67 -21.56
N SER A 162 -6.52 -20.51 -22.24
CA SER A 162 -6.79 -19.37 -23.10
C SER A 162 -8.23 -18.91 -22.95
N PRO A 163 -8.55 -17.62 -23.22
CA PRO A 163 -9.93 -17.15 -23.17
C PRO A 163 -10.87 -17.92 -24.10
N SER A 164 -10.40 -18.45 -25.22
CA SER A 164 -11.17 -19.29 -26.15
C SER A 164 -11.45 -20.67 -25.56
N GLU A 165 -10.46 -21.33 -24.97
CA GLU A 165 -10.64 -22.60 -24.27
C GLU A 165 -11.64 -22.48 -23.12
N VAL A 166 -11.52 -21.41 -22.32
CA VAL A 166 -12.46 -21.12 -21.24
C VAL A 166 -13.87 -20.90 -21.79
N ALA A 167 -14.02 -20.20 -22.93
CA ALA A 167 -15.32 -19.99 -23.57
C ALA A 167 -15.98 -21.29 -24.00
N GLU A 168 -15.22 -22.25 -24.54
CA GLU A 168 -15.70 -23.56 -24.88
C GLU A 168 -16.20 -24.35 -23.66
N LYS A 169 -15.39 -24.39 -22.59
CA LYS A 169 -15.75 -25.06 -21.34
C LYS A 169 -17.02 -24.49 -20.71
N LEU A 170 -17.11 -23.15 -20.60
CA LEU A 170 -18.27 -22.48 -20.04
C LEU A 170 -19.49 -22.58 -20.97
N GLY A 171 -19.27 -22.56 -22.28
CA GLY A 171 -20.31 -22.71 -23.29
C GLY A 171 -20.96 -24.10 -23.32
N ALA A 172 -20.30 -25.13 -22.83
CA ALA A 172 -20.87 -26.45 -22.66
C ALA A 172 -21.91 -26.55 -21.52
N ASP A 173 -21.82 -25.62 -20.56
CA ASP A 173 -22.71 -25.57 -19.40
C ASP A 173 -23.91 -24.64 -19.67
N SER A 174 -25.13 -25.21 -19.57
CA SER A 174 -26.38 -24.48 -19.84
C SER A 174 -26.64 -23.37 -18.82
N GLU A 175 -26.28 -23.57 -17.53
CA GLU A 175 -26.44 -22.56 -16.49
C GLU A 175 -25.51 -21.33 -16.77
N MET A 176 -24.26 -21.60 -17.08
CA MET A 176 -23.30 -20.54 -17.43
C MET A 176 -23.73 -19.80 -18.71
N ARG A 177 -24.18 -20.51 -19.77
CA ARG A 177 -24.73 -19.85 -20.97
C ARG A 177 -25.86 -18.89 -20.63
N ASN A 178 -26.79 -19.27 -19.76
CA ASN A 178 -27.91 -18.44 -19.35
C ASN A 178 -27.42 -17.19 -18.56
N LYS A 179 -26.41 -17.33 -17.71
CA LYS A 179 -25.82 -16.18 -17.00
C LYS A 179 -25.15 -15.19 -17.98
N PHE A 180 -24.43 -15.71 -18.98
CA PHE A 180 -23.85 -14.86 -20.03
C PHE A 180 -24.92 -14.19 -20.91
N LEU A 181 -25.98 -14.91 -21.27
CA LEU A 181 -27.10 -14.34 -22.00
C LEU A 181 -27.77 -13.21 -21.21
N ALA A 182 -27.95 -13.39 -19.89
CA ALA A 182 -28.53 -12.34 -19.03
C ALA A 182 -27.63 -11.10 -18.92
N ALA A 183 -26.30 -11.27 -18.79
CA ALA A 183 -25.38 -10.17 -18.60
C ALA A 183 -24.90 -9.50 -19.90
N TYR A 184 -24.86 -10.23 -21.02
CA TYR A 184 -24.27 -9.76 -22.29
C TYR A 184 -25.14 -9.95 -23.52
N GLY A 185 -26.31 -10.59 -23.41
CA GLY A 185 -27.17 -10.91 -24.56
C GLY A 185 -26.60 -11.95 -25.52
N ARG A 186 -25.52 -12.66 -25.14
CA ARG A 186 -24.83 -13.64 -26.00
C ARG A 186 -24.08 -14.68 -25.17
N SER A 187 -23.70 -15.78 -25.82
CA SER A 187 -22.93 -16.89 -25.22
C SER A 187 -21.53 -16.42 -24.73
N PRO A 188 -20.86 -17.24 -23.88
CA PRO A 188 -19.48 -16.97 -23.48
C PRO A 188 -18.55 -16.80 -24.67
N ASP A 189 -17.71 -15.75 -24.60
CA ASP A 189 -16.62 -15.48 -25.53
C ASP A 189 -15.43 -14.87 -24.79
N ALA A 190 -14.29 -14.77 -25.47
CA ALA A 190 -13.05 -14.26 -24.90
C ALA A 190 -13.18 -12.86 -24.31
N TYR A 191 -14.03 -12.00 -24.89
CA TYR A 191 -14.23 -10.64 -24.42
C TYR A 191 -15.08 -10.59 -23.14
N ASN A 192 -16.27 -11.23 -23.19
CA ASN A 192 -17.23 -11.10 -22.08
C ASN A 192 -16.79 -11.86 -20.82
N ILE A 193 -15.96 -12.91 -20.94
CA ILE A 193 -15.32 -13.57 -19.80
C ILE A 193 -14.38 -12.63 -19.09
N ILE A 194 -13.47 -12.00 -19.83
CA ILE A 194 -12.49 -11.06 -19.28
C ILE A 194 -13.18 -9.82 -18.70
N ASP A 195 -14.17 -9.26 -19.39
CA ASP A 195 -14.93 -8.08 -18.95
C ASP A 195 -15.73 -8.36 -17.67
N ALA A 196 -16.32 -9.54 -17.52
CA ALA A 196 -17.02 -9.94 -16.30
C ALA A 196 -16.06 -10.03 -15.11
N ILE A 197 -14.92 -10.71 -15.24
CA ILE A 197 -13.91 -10.81 -14.18
C ILE A 197 -13.37 -9.43 -13.84
N ALA A 198 -13.05 -8.59 -14.82
CA ALA A 198 -12.58 -7.22 -14.61
C ALA A 198 -13.65 -6.34 -13.93
N SER A 199 -14.93 -6.52 -14.30
CA SER A 199 -16.05 -5.83 -13.65
C SER A 199 -16.15 -6.18 -12.18
N PHE A 200 -15.99 -7.44 -11.82
CA PHE A 200 -15.93 -7.88 -10.43
C PHE A 200 -14.69 -7.31 -9.72
N GLN A 201 -13.50 -7.40 -10.30
CA GLN A 201 -12.28 -6.86 -9.70
C GLN A 201 -12.36 -5.37 -9.38
N ARG A 202 -13.08 -4.58 -10.20
CA ARG A 202 -13.29 -3.15 -9.93
C ARG A 202 -14.12 -2.89 -8.68
N THR A 203 -14.89 -3.86 -8.21
CA THR A 203 -15.66 -3.76 -6.96
C THR A 203 -14.85 -4.18 -5.73
N LEU A 204 -13.68 -4.78 -5.90
CA LEU A 204 -12.82 -5.24 -4.80
C LEU A 204 -12.06 -4.05 -4.17
N VAL A 205 -12.79 -3.06 -3.69
CA VAL A 205 -12.23 -1.92 -2.95
C VAL A 205 -12.60 -2.03 -1.47
N THR A 206 -11.72 -1.52 -0.61
CA THR A 206 -11.83 -1.66 0.85
C THR A 206 -11.85 -0.29 1.52
N PRO A 207 -12.92 0.50 1.37
CA PRO A 207 -13.06 1.81 2.00
C PRO A 207 -13.26 1.69 3.51
N GLY A 208 -13.23 2.84 4.19
CA GLY A 208 -13.63 2.98 5.59
C GLY A 208 -12.61 2.45 6.59
N SER A 209 -11.33 2.40 6.23
CA SER A 209 -10.25 2.22 7.20
C SER A 209 -10.29 3.33 8.26
N ARG A 210 -9.67 3.12 9.42
CA ARG A 210 -9.57 4.17 10.44
C ARG A 210 -8.89 5.41 9.89
N PHE A 211 -7.85 5.23 9.05
CA PHE A 211 -7.17 6.31 8.38
C PHE A 211 -8.08 7.04 7.38
N ASP A 212 -8.93 6.33 6.61
CA ASP A 212 -9.91 6.97 5.72
C ASP A 212 -10.90 7.83 6.48
N ARG A 213 -11.38 7.38 7.64
CA ARG A 213 -12.28 8.17 8.49
C ARG A 213 -11.60 9.43 9.02
N TRP A 214 -10.34 9.31 9.43
CA TRP A 214 -9.55 10.46 9.87
C TRP A 214 -9.36 11.47 8.73
N LEU A 215 -9.04 11.02 7.52
CA LEU A 215 -8.98 11.88 6.33
C LEU A 215 -10.31 12.55 6.01
N ALA A 216 -11.43 11.89 6.30
CA ALA A 216 -12.77 12.42 6.14
C ALA A 216 -13.22 13.38 7.28
N GLY A 217 -12.37 13.64 8.28
CA GLY A 217 -12.63 14.60 9.35
C GLY A 217 -12.95 14.01 10.72
N ASP A 218 -12.97 12.68 10.89
CA ASP A 218 -13.13 12.03 12.20
C ASP A 218 -11.80 12.08 12.97
N ALA A 219 -11.59 13.14 13.76
CA ALA A 219 -10.36 13.34 14.54
C ALA A 219 -10.13 12.24 15.60
N THR A 220 -11.15 11.44 15.93
CA THR A 220 -11.08 10.36 16.94
C THR A 220 -10.77 8.99 16.31
N ALA A 221 -10.71 8.88 15.00
CA ALA A 221 -10.54 7.62 14.29
C ALA A 221 -9.14 7.00 14.48
N LEU A 222 -8.13 7.80 14.80
CA LEU A 222 -6.76 7.37 15.04
C LEU A 222 -6.34 7.59 16.48
N SER A 223 -5.56 6.67 17.02
CA SER A 223 -4.86 6.82 18.29
C SER A 223 -3.66 7.76 18.15
N THR A 224 -3.12 8.21 19.29
CA THR A 224 -1.89 9.02 19.33
C THR A 224 -0.73 8.28 18.65
N ASP A 225 -0.54 7.00 18.96
CA ASP A 225 0.55 6.19 18.39
C ASP A 225 0.44 6.06 16.86
N GLU A 226 -0.78 5.97 16.32
CA GLU A 226 -1.03 5.91 14.88
C GLU A 226 -0.75 7.27 14.20
N LEU A 227 -1.10 8.37 14.86
CA LEU A 227 -0.78 9.71 14.39
C LEU A 227 0.73 9.96 14.42
N ASP A 228 1.42 9.57 15.50
CA ASP A 228 2.87 9.65 15.61
C ASP A 228 3.56 8.82 14.52
N GLY A 229 3.02 7.63 14.25
CA GLY A 229 3.47 6.77 13.17
C GLY A 229 3.30 7.40 11.79
N TYR A 230 2.19 8.09 11.55
CA TYR A 230 1.93 8.81 10.31
C TYR A 230 2.87 10.02 10.14
N ASP A 231 3.12 10.78 11.21
CA ASP A 231 4.07 11.88 11.18
C ASP A 231 5.50 11.41 10.91
N LEU A 232 5.90 10.27 11.51
CA LEU A 232 7.17 9.61 11.19
C LEU A 232 7.22 9.14 9.73
N PHE A 233 6.15 8.53 9.23
CA PHE A 233 6.05 8.09 7.84
C PHE A 233 6.26 9.26 6.85
N LYS A 234 5.68 10.42 7.13
CA LYS A 234 5.88 11.64 6.33
C LYS A 234 7.31 12.21 6.49
N SER A 235 7.74 12.43 7.71
CA SER A 235 9.02 13.13 8.02
C SER A 235 10.25 12.31 7.60
N LEU A 236 10.19 10.99 7.63
CA LEU A 236 11.25 10.11 7.14
C LEU A 236 11.27 10.00 5.61
N GLY A 237 10.25 10.50 4.92
CA GLY A 237 10.19 10.50 3.46
C GLY A 237 9.52 9.27 2.83
N CYS A 238 8.88 8.38 3.60
CA CYS A 238 8.15 7.21 3.08
C CYS A 238 7.03 7.65 2.12
N GLY A 239 6.34 8.76 2.44
CA GLY A 239 5.29 9.36 1.63
C GLY A 239 5.74 9.84 0.25
N SER A 240 7.04 9.99 -0.02
CA SER A 240 7.53 10.36 -1.36
C SER A 240 7.27 9.28 -2.42
N CYS A 241 7.20 8.02 -2.00
CA CYS A 241 6.88 6.88 -2.85
C CYS A 241 5.49 6.30 -2.56
N HIS A 242 5.09 6.28 -1.29
CA HIS A 242 3.82 5.73 -0.82
C HIS A 242 2.80 6.85 -0.60
N GLN A 243 2.10 7.25 -1.67
CA GLN A 243 1.15 8.36 -1.71
C GLN A 243 -0.09 8.05 -2.56
N GLY A 244 -1.01 9.00 -2.63
CA GLY A 244 -2.27 8.87 -3.39
C GLY A 244 -3.29 7.96 -2.72
N VAL A 245 -4.36 7.62 -3.44
CA VAL A 245 -5.48 6.84 -2.92
C VAL A 245 -5.05 5.45 -2.44
N ASN A 246 -4.11 4.83 -3.13
CA ASN A 246 -3.66 3.47 -2.85
C ASN A 246 -2.39 3.40 -1.96
N ILE A 247 -1.92 4.56 -1.50
CA ILE A 247 -0.67 4.70 -0.72
C ILE A 247 0.47 3.93 -1.40
N GLY A 248 0.64 4.19 -2.68
CA GLY A 248 1.45 3.46 -3.64
C GLY A 248 0.66 3.18 -4.92
N GLY A 249 1.16 2.31 -5.78
CA GLY A 249 0.50 1.93 -7.03
C GLY A 249 0.57 2.96 -8.15
N ASN A 250 1.18 4.11 -7.93
CA ASN A 250 1.17 5.27 -8.83
C ASN A 250 2.55 5.66 -9.39
N LEU A 251 3.61 4.96 -9.03
CA LEU A 251 4.95 5.19 -9.58
C LEU A 251 5.78 3.90 -9.59
N PHE A 252 6.90 3.95 -10.31
CA PHE A 252 7.93 2.92 -10.33
C PHE A 252 9.17 3.37 -9.58
N GLN A 253 9.79 2.44 -8.87
CA GLN A 253 11.02 2.73 -8.16
C GLN A 253 11.97 1.52 -8.19
N ARG A 254 13.26 1.82 -8.17
CA ARG A 254 14.27 0.81 -7.86
C ARG A 254 14.14 0.46 -6.38
N HIS A 255 14.00 -0.82 -6.07
CA HIS A 255 14.07 -1.25 -4.67
C HIS A 255 15.54 -1.42 -4.24
N GLY A 256 15.82 -1.11 -2.97
CA GLY A 256 17.19 -1.20 -2.45
C GLY A 256 18.12 -0.14 -3.00
N ILE A 257 17.75 1.16 -2.91
CA ILE A 257 18.54 2.30 -3.41
C ILE A 257 19.90 2.37 -2.72
N PHE A 258 19.94 2.27 -1.40
CA PHE A 258 21.16 2.38 -0.60
C PHE A 258 21.73 1.02 -0.20
N HIS A 259 20.86 0.05 0.09
CA HIS A 259 21.25 -1.31 0.49
C HIS A 259 20.30 -2.32 -0.17
N PRO A 260 20.72 -3.56 -0.40
CA PRO A 260 19.84 -4.61 -0.87
C PRO A 260 18.61 -4.75 0.02
N LEU A 261 17.41 -4.78 -0.56
CA LEU A 261 16.14 -4.93 0.15
C LEU A 261 15.64 -6.37 0.15
N ALA A 262 15.66 -6.98 -1.03
CA ALA A 262 15.08 -8.28 -1.35
C ALA A 262 15.84 -8.89 -2.54
N SER A 263 15.30 -9.90 -3.21
CA SER A 263 15.87 -10.43 -4.46
C SER A 263 16.17 -9.29 -5.44
N PRO A 264 17.33 -9.28 -6.12
CA PRO A 264 17.72 -8.17 -7.02
C PRO A 264 16.82 -8.06 -8.26
N ASP A 265 16.13 -9.12 -8.64
CA ASP A 265 15.30 -9.17 -9.83
C ASP A 265 13.82 -9.36 -9.47
N PRO A 266 12.95 -8.59 -10.12
CA PRO A 266 13.20 -7.46 -11.02
C PRO A 266 13.67 -6.20 -10.27
N ALA A 267 14.65 -5.47 -10.84
CA ALA A 267 15.30 -4.33 -10.18
C ALA A 267 14.38 -3.09 -10.02
N ILE A 268 13.43 -2.92 -10.92
CA ILE A 268 12.44 -1.82 -10.90
C ILE A 268 11.06 -2.42 -10.73
N LEU A 269 10.35 -1.94 -9.73
CA LEU A 269 9.02 -2.40 -9.38
C LEU A 269 8.03 -1.22 -9.33
N ARG A 270 6.78 -1.51 -9.60
CA ARG A 270 5.69 -0.62 -9.19
C ARG A 270 5.68 -0.59 -7.67
N VAL A 271 5.72 0.60 -7.08
CA VAL A 271 5.58 0.75 -5.62
C VAL A 271 4.26 0.12 -5.20
N PRO A 272 4.26 -0.92 -4.35
CA PRO A 272 3.03 -1.61 -3.99
C PRO A 272 2.12 -0.74 -3.12
N SER A 273 0.83 -1.05 -3.13
CA SER A 273 -0.13 -0.45 -2.22
C SER A 273 0.21 -0.80 -0.77
N LEU A 274 0.02 0.15 0.14
CA LEU A 274 0.05 -0.11 1.58
C LEU A 274 -1.36 -0.27 2.18
N ARG A 275 -2.42 -0.15 1.38
CA ARG A 275 -3.77 -0.47 1.83
C ARG A 275 -3.85 -1.94 2.24
N ASN A 276 -4.39 -2.22 3.41
CA ASN A 276 -4.48 -3.56 4.01
C ASN A 276 -3.12 -4.24 4.27
N VAL A 277 -2.00 -3.52 4.19
CA VAL A 277 -0.67 -4.12 4.29
C VAL A 277 -0.46 -4.93 5.56
N ALA A 278 -1.08 -4.55 6.67
CA ALA A 278 -0.99 -5.29 7.94
C ALA A 278 -1.53 -6.72 7.87
N THR A 279 -2.30 -7.06 6.83
CA THR A 279 -2.96 -8.37 6.69
C THR A 279 -2.35 -9.25 5.60
N THR A 280 -1.30 -8.80 4.91
CA THR A 280 -0.75 -9.47 3.71
C THR A 280 0.70 -9.95 3.86
N PRO A 281 1.10 -10.61 4.98
CA PRO A 281 2.39 -11.26 5.04
C PRO A 281 2.43 -12.48 4.07
N PRO A 282 3.64 -12.87 3.60
CA PRO A 282 4.93 -12.21 3.74
C PRO A 282 5.11 -11.03 2.78
N TYR A 283 6.07 -10.15 3.08
CA TYR A 283 6.26 -8.88 2.40
C TYR A 283 7.38 -8.91 1.37
N PHE A 284 7.39 -7.90 0.49
CA PHE A 284 8.21 -7.72 -0.69
C PHE A 284 7.83 -8.65 -1.84
N HIS A 285 8.38 -8.37 -3.01
CA HIS A 285 8.07 -9.12 -4.24
C HIS A 285 8.57 -10.58 -4.21
N ASP A 286 9.50 -10.89 -3.33
CA ASP A 286 10.04 -12.23 -3.11
C ASP A 286 9.60 -12.85 -1.78
N GLY A 287 8.71 -12.19 -1.03
CA GLY A 287 8.23 -12.66 0.26
C GLY A 287 9.32 -12.82 1.34
N SER A 288 10.43 -12.08 1.23
CA SER A 288 11.60 -12.24 2.12
C SER A 288 11.49 -11.60 3.50
N ALA A 289 10.41 -10.85 3.77
CA ALA A 289 10.14 -10.29 5.09
C ALA A 289 8.88 -10.96 5.68
N PRO A 290 9.03 -11.74 6.77
CA PRO A 290 7.92 -12.50 7.34
C PRO A 290 6.95 -11.64 8.15
N THR A 291 7.41 -10.51 8.71
CA THR A 291 6.61 -9.62 9.56
C THR A 291 6.63 -8.19 9.03
N LEU A 292 5.60 -7.42 9.40
CA LEU A 292 5.51 -6.00 9.02
C LEU A 292 6.64 -5.18 9.66
N ASP A 293 7.01 -5.49 10.90
CA ASP A 293 8.15 -4.87 11.59
C ASP A 293 9.46 -5.08 10.81
N ASP A 294 9.72 -6.30 10.36
CA ASP A 294 10.90 -6.63 9.55
C ASP A 294 10.88 -5.88 8.20
N ALA A 295 9.71 -5.80 7.55
CA ALA A 295 9.54 -5.06 6.31
C ALA A 295 9.82 -3.56 6.50
N VAL A 296 9.32 -2.94 7.57
CA VAL A 296 9.54 -1.52 7.89
C VAL A 296 11.03 -1.25 8.17
N ARG A 297 11.70 -2.11 8.95
CA ARG A 297 13.15 -1.99 9.22
C ARG A 297 13.99 -2.09 7.96
N LYS A 298 13.72 -3.10 7.13
CA LYS A 298 14.42 -3.31 5.86
C LYS A 298 14.18 -2.14 4.91
N MET A 299 12.95 -1.62 4.83
CA MET A 299 12.61 -0.48 3.98
C MET A 299 13.36 0.78 4.43
N GLY A 300 13.40 1.08 5.73
CA GLY A 300 14.17 2.21 6.28
C GLY A 300 15.65 2.13 5.91
N LYS A 301 16.27 0.98 6.10
CA LYS A 301 17.68 0.77 5.74
C LYS A 301 17.91 0.84 4.24
N ALA A 302 17.11 0.11 3.46
CA ALA A 302 17.38 -0.08 2.02
C ALA A 302 17.01 1.13 1.16
N GLN A 303 15.94 1.84 1.49
CA GLN A 303 15.43 2.96 0.68
C GLN A 303 15.83 4.34 1.23
N LEU A 304 16.06 4.46 2.53
CA LEU A 304 16.30 5.75 3.19
C LEU A 304 17.68 5.85 3.83
N ASN A 305 18.48 4.78 3.80
CA ASN A 305 19.75 4.66 4.52
C ASN A 305 19.62 4.99 6.03
N THR A 306 18.47 4.64 6.62
CA THR A 306 18.14 4.99 8.01
C THR A 306 17.90 3.72 8.83
N MET A 307 18.60 3.62 9.97
CA MET A 307 18.35 2.59 10.97
C MET A 307 17.26 3.06 11.93
N LEU A 308 16.06 2.52 11.76
CA LEU A 308 14.93 2.86 12.62
C LEU A 308 15.08 2.22 14.00
N THR A 309 14.78 2.98 15.05
CA THR A 309 14.69 2.47 16.43
C THR A 309 13.41 1.64 16.61
N ASP A 310 13.39 0.78 17.66
CA ASP A 310 12.20 -0.01 17.97
C ASP A 310 10.92 0.83 18.19
N PRO A 311 10.95 1.95 18.93
CA PRO A 311 9.78 2.83 19.04
C PRO A 311 9.31 3.40 17.69
N GLN A 312 10.24 3.80 16.81
CA GLN A 312 9.88 4.30 15.48
C GLN A 312 9.22 3.22 14.62
N VAL A 313 9.75 2.00 14.65
CA VAL A 313 9.14 0.87 13.93
C VAL A 313 7.73 0.60 14.44
N LYS A 314 7.55 0.53 15.78
CA LYS A 314 6.23 0.30 16.38
C LYS A 314 5.22 1.37 16.01
N ALA A 315 5.60 2.64 16.03
CA ALA A 315 4.71 3.74 15.66
C ALA A 315 4.32 3.66 14.16
N ILE A 316 5.29 3.43 13.25
CA ILE A 316 4.99 3.25 11.82
C ILE A 316 4.09 2.05 11.60
N VAL A 317 4.35 0.92 12.25
CA VAL A 317 3.51 -0.30 12.15
C VAL A 317 2.10 -0.02 12.68
N ALA A 318 1.94 0.72 13.77
CA ALA A 318 0.62 1.14 14.27
C ALA A 318 -0.13 1.96 13.20
N PHE A 319 0.52 2.93 12.57
CA PHE A 319 -0.07 3.65 11.44
C PHE A 319 -0.47 2.70 10.30
N LEU A 320 0.39 1.78 9.89
CA LEU A 320 0.10 0.82 8.81
C LEU A 320 -1.11 -0.08 9.14
N HIS A 321 -1.31 -0.45 10.39
CA HIS A 321 -2.53 -1.15 10.83
C HIS A 321 -3.81 -0.32 10.63
N SER A 322 -3.73 1.01 10.76
CA SER A 322 -4.89 1.89 10.56
C SER A 322 -5.37 1.95 9.10
N LEU A 323 -4.57 1.44 8.15
CA LEU A 323 -4.85 1.40 6.71
C LEU A 323 -5.72 0.18 6.30
N THR A 324 -6.08 -0.69 7.24
CA THR A 324 -6.96 -1.84 6.98
C THR A 324 -8.39 -1.37 6.82
N GLY A 325 -8.92 -1.54 5.61
CA GLY A 325 -10.29 -1.18 5.25
C GLY A 325 -11.26 -2.34 5.38
N ASN A 326 -12.49 -2.13 4.90
CA ASN A 326 -13.56 -3.10 5.02
C ASN A 326 -13.98 -3.65 3.66
N TYR A 327 -14.19 -4.96 3.60
CA TYR A 327 -14.82 -5.64 2.47
C TYR A 327 -16.11 -6.29 2.93
N ARG A 328 -17.24 -5.98 2.29
CA ARG A 328 -18.58 -6.49 2.64
C ARG A 328 -18.92 -6.33 4.13
N GLY A 329 -18.54 -5.17 4.69
CA GLY A 329 -18.85 -4.82 6.09
C GLY A 329 -17.93 -5.45 7.15
N LYS A 330 -16.93 -6.22 6.77
CA LYS A 330 -15.93 -6.80 7.67
C LYS A 330 -14.54 -6.24 7.40
N PRO A 331 -13.68 -6.03 8.41
CA PRO A 331 -12.29 -5.70 8.19
C PRO A 331 -11.59 -6.77 7.36
N VAL A 332 -10.76 -6.36 6.41
CA VAL A 332 -9.92 -7.28 5.61
C VAL A 332 -8.98 -8.04 6.54
N GLY A 333 -8.86 -9.36 6.34
CA GLY A 333 -8.02 -10.23 7.18
C GLY A 333 -8.62 -10.57 8.55
N ALA A 334 -9.86 -10.15 8.85
CA ALA A 334 -10.55 -10.67 10.01
C ALA A 334 -10.82 -12.18 9.84
N ALA A 335 -10.65 -12.93 10.93
CA ALA A 335 -11.03 -14.34 10.92
C ALA A 335 -12.51 -14.49 10.53
N PRO A 336 -12.87 -15.54 9.77
CA PRO A 336 -14.25 -15.80 9.34
C PRO A 336 -15.22 -15.96 10.50
#